data_6606e42faea1bddd999f3a8ce642f60f
#
_entry.id   6606e42faea1bddd999f3a8ce642f60f
#
_cell.length_a   1.000
_cell.length_b   1.000
_cell.length_c   1.000
_cell.angle_alpha   90.00
_cell.angle_beta   90.00
_cell.angle_gamma   90.00
#
_symmetry.space_group_name_H-M   'P 1'
#
loop_
_entity.id
_entity.type
_entity.pdbx_description
1 polymer ?
#
loop_
_entity_poly.entity_id
_entity_poly.type
_entity_poly.pdbx_seq_one_letter_code
_entity_poly.pdbx_strand_id
1 'polypeptide(L)'
;MTPLLKLIKKQDFIILIILILLIPVVTRLNKRINFIYILFTSNYITLILNIAFLVMMYKKVMIFNDLSHTLITRMGYKNTKQTIYVFMVIITLLFLTILYSFLFLVYGFSHMSIKLLLMLVIYSLLYLFEIFIIYLQFNRKSNILYIALPIIINLVCHYMFF
;
A
#
# COMPACT_ATOMS: atom_id res chain seq x y z
N MET A 1 19.38 -9.61 1.95
CA MET A 1 18.33 -8.78 1.30
C MET A 1 18.21 -9.00 -0.22
N THR A 2 19.29 -9.22 -0.93
CA THR A 2 19.29 -9.40 -2.40
C THR A 2 18.38 -10.50 -2.98
N PRO A 3 18.20 -11.69 -2.36
CA PRO A 3 17.30 -12.70 -2.91
C PRO A 3 15.81 -12.37 -2.78
N LEU A 4 15.41 -11.61 -1.74
CA LEU A 4 14.00 -11.22 -1.54
C LEU A 4 13.53 -10.17 -2.56
N LEU A 5 14.44 -9.29 -3.01
CA LEU A 5 14.13 -8.30 -4.04
C LEU A 5 13.84 -8.96 -5.41
N LYS A 6 14.41 -10.13 -5.68
CA LYS A 6 14.12 -10.89 -6.92
C LYS A 6 12.70 -11.48 -6.95
N LEU A 7 12.03 -11.60 -5.80
CA LEU A 7 10.63 -12.07 -5.71
C LEU A 7 9.61 -10.98 -6.10
N ILE A 8 10.07 -9.75 -6.22
CA ILE A 8 9.24 -8.67 -6.73
C ILE A 8 9.21 -8.81 -8.26
N LYS A 9 8.09 -9.31 -8.80
CA LYS A 9 7.90 -9.32 -10.25
C LYS A 9 7.87 -7.87 -10.73
N LYS A 10 8.71 -7.52 -11.70
CA LYS A 10 8.73 -6.18 -12.32
C LYS A 10 7.32 -5.75 -12.79
N GLN A 11 6.53 -6.71 -13.25
CA GLN A 11 5.15 -6.50 -13.70
C GLN A 11 4.23 -5.89 -12.63
N ASP A 12 4.34 -6.29 -11.37
CA ASP A 12 3.49 -5.76 -10.30
C ASP A 12 3.76 -4.26 -10.06
N PHE A 13 5.04 -3.86 -10.11
CA PHE A 13 5.44 -2.45 -10.01
C PHE A 13 5.01 -1.62 -11.22
N ILE A 14 5.15 -2.18 -12.41
CA ILE A 14 4.73 -1.51 -13.64
C ILE A 14 3.23 -1.22 -13.60
N ILE A 15 2.42 -2.18 -13.16
CA ILE A 15 0.97 -1.99 -13.01
C ILE A 15 0.67 -0.86 -12.02
N LEU A 16 1.32 -0.82 -10.85
CA LEU A 16 1.10 0.25 -9.87
C LEU A 16 1.53 1.63 -10.41
N ILE A 17 2.66 1.70 -11.11
CA ILE A 17 3.12 2.96 -11.73
C ILE A 17 2.12 3.44 -12.77
N ILE A 18 1.61 2.55 -13.64
CA ILE A 18 0.60 2.89 -14.64
C ILE A 18 -0.68 3.41 -13.94
N LEU A 19 -1.14 2.76 -12.87
CA LEU A 19 -2.30 3.20 -12.11
C LEU A 19 -2.06 4.59 -11.48
N ILE A 20 -0.88 4.86 -10.96
CA ILE A 20 -0.54 6.19 -10.42
C ILE A 20 -0.56 7.25 -11.54
N LEU A 21 0.02 6.95 -12.70
CA LEU A 21 0.04 7.87 -13.84
C LEU A 21 -1.34 8.18 -14.42
N LEU A 22 -2.32 7.29 -14.23
CA LEU A 22 -3.69 7.51 -14.66
C LEU A 22 -4.50 8.44 -13.74
N ILE A 23 -4.02 8.74 -12.51
CA ILE A 23 -4.75 9.60 -11.57
C ILE A 23 -5.17 10.94 -12.19
N PRO A 24 -4.28 11.73 -12.83
CA PRO A 24 -4.66 13.03 -13.39
C PRO A 24 -5.71 12.95 -14.49
N VAL A 25 -5.69 11.85 -15.26
CA VAL A 25 -6.65 11.63 -16.36
C VAL A 25 -8.03 11.38 -15.78
N VAL A 26 -8.14 10.54 -14.75
CA VAL A 26 -9.42 10.15 -14.14
C VAL A 26 -9.99 11.27 -13.28
N THR A 27 -9.16 12.01 -12.55
CA THR A 27 -9.58 13.10 -11.66
C THR A 27 -9.84 14.42 -12.40
N ARG A 28 -9.73 14.43 -13.75
CA ARG A 28 -9.97 15.61 -14.62
C ARG A 28 -9.22 16.86 -14.12
N LEU A 29 -7.91 16.76 -13.93
CA LEU A 29 -6.95 17.85 -13.69
C LEU A 29 -7.54 19.16 -13.16
N ASN A 30 -8.19 19.13 -12.01
CA ASN A 30 -8.69 20.35 -11.40
C ASN A 30 -7.55 21.02 -10.61
N LYS A 31 -6.75 21.86 -11.28
CA LYS A 31 -5.54 22.52 -10.74
C LYS A 31 -5.77 23.37 -9.47
N ARG A 32 -7.02 23.56 -9.08
CA ARG A 32 -7.37 24.35 -7.88
C ARG A 32 -7.57 23.48 -6.63
N ILE A 33 -7.50 22.15 -6.76
CA ILE A 33 -7.76 21.25 -5.66
C ILE A 33 -6.42 20.83 -5.05
N ASN A 34 -6.31 20.93 -3.73
CA ASN A 34 -5.14 20.49 -2.98
C ASN A 34 -4.94 18.98 -3.16
N PHE A 35 -3.69 18.52 -3.34
CA PHE A 35 -3.38 17.10 -3.54
C PHE A 35 -3.88 16.20 -2.41
N ILE A 36 -3.93 16.70 -1.19
CA ILE A 36 -4.43 15.96 -0.03
C ILE A 36 -5.92 15.71 -0.13
N TYR A 37 -6.69 16.70 -0.61
CA TYR A 37 -8.10 16.52 -0.86
C TYR A 37 -8.35 15.41 -1.90
N ILE A 38 -7.58 15.39 -2.99
CA ILE A 38 -7.67 14.34 -4.01
C ILE A 38 -7.34 12.96 -3.45
N LEU A 39 -6.33 12.87 -2.57
CA LEU A 39 -5.96 11.63 -1.93
C LEU A 39 -7.13 10.97 -1.20
N PHE A 40 -7.97 11.78 -0.54
CA PHE A 40 -9.08 11.29 0.27
C PHE A 40 -10.40 11.18 -0.50
N THR A 41 -10.70 12.09 -1.42
CA THR A 41 -12.00 12.12 -2.11
C THR A 41 -12.04 11.34 -3.41
N SER A 42 -10.87 10.96 -3.96
CA SER A 42 -10.83 10.24 -5.22
C SER A 42 -11.19 8.77 -5.06
N ASN A 43 -12.38 8.40 -5.53
CA ASN A 43 -12.79 6.99 -5.64
C ASN A 43 -11.77 6.14 -6.41
N TYR A 44 -11.09 6.72 -7.41
CA TYR A 44 -10.06 6.01 -8.17
C TYR A 44 -8.89 5.60 -7.28
N ILE A 45 -8.37 6.51 -6.46
CA ILE A 45 -7.26 6.21 -5.56
C ILE A 45 -7.69 5.16 -4.54
N THR A 46 -8.84 5.36 -3.91
CA THR A 46 -9.29 4.52 -2.80
C THR A 46 -9.75 3.14 -3.27
N LEU A 47 -10.57 3.07 -4.33
CA LEU A 47 -11.16 1.80 -4.76
C LEU A 47 -10.27 1.03 -5.73
N ILE A 48 -9.50 1.70 -6.59
CA ILE A 48 -8.71 1.00 -7.61
C ILE A 48 -7.25 0.88 -7.17
N LEU A 49 -6.59 2.00 -6.91
CA LEU A 49 -5.16 1.98 -6.63
C LEU A 49 -4.84 1.31 -5.29
N ASN A 50 -5.56 1.66 -4.22
CA ASN A 50 -5.33 1.09 -2.90
C ASN A 50 -5.65 -0.40 -2.86
N ILE A 51 -6.79 -0.81 -3.44
CA ILE A 51 -7.15 -2.23 -3.48
C ILE A 51 -6.14 -3.01 -4.33
N ALA A 52 -5.70 -2.48 -5.48
CA ALA A 52 -4.65 -3.12 -6.28
C ALA A 52 -3.36 -3.31 -5.49
N PHE A 53 -2.96 -2.30 -4.71
CA PHE A 53 -1.79 -2.40 -3.84
C PHE A 53 -1.96 -3.46 -2.74
N LEU A 54 -3.09 -3.48 -2.03
CA LEU A 54 -3.37 -4.47 -0.98
C LEU A 54 -3.40 -5.90 -1.54
N VAL A 55 -4.02 -6.11 -2.71
CA VAL A 55 -4.02 -7.40 -3.41
C VAL A 55 -2.61 -7.83 -3.80
N MET A 56 -1.79 -6.89 -4.29
CA MET A 56 -0.39 -7.18 -4.58
C MET A 56 0.36 -7.62 -3.32
N MET A 57 0.20 -6.91 -2.22
CA MET A 57 0.86 -7.25 -0.94
C MET A 57 0.41 -8.61 -0.41
N TYR A 58 -0.88 -8.92 -0.49
CA TYR A 58 -1.39 -10.25 -0.12
C TYR A 58 -0.77 -11.37 -0.96
N LYS A 59 -0.68 -11.19 -2.28
CA LYS A 59 0.01 -12.14 -3.18
C LYS A 59 1.47 -12.36 -2.76
N LYS A 60 2.18 -11.31 -2.31
CA LYS A 60 3.57 -11.45 -1.82
C LYS A 60 3.64 -12.31 -0.57
N VAL A 61 2.72 -12.13 0.38
CA VAL A 61 2.67 -12.98 1.58
C VAL A 61 2.39 -14.44 1.20
N MET A 62 1.52 -14.70 0.22
CA MET A 62 1.27 -16.07 -0.24
C MET A 62 2.52 -16.71 -0.85
N ILE A 63 3.28 -15.97 -1.68
CA ILE A 63 4.56 -16.46 -2.21
C ILE A 63 5.56 -16.75 -1.08
N PHE A 64 5.59 -15.92 -0.04
CA PHE A 64 6.42 -16.18 1.14
C PHE A 64 5.95 -17.40 1.93
N ASN A 65 4.65 -17.69 1.96
CA ASN A 65 4.12 -18.90 2.56
C ASN A 65 4.59 -20.15 1.82
N ASP A 66 4.58 -20.13 0.49
CA ASP A 66 5.06 -21.26 -0.34
C ASP A 66 6.56 -21.52 -0.12
N LEU A 67 7.33 -20.46 0.14
CA LEU A 67 8.76 -20.52 0.41
C LEU A 67 9.10 -20.64 1.91
N SER A 68 8.11 -20.67 2.78
CA SER A 68 8.30 -20.58 4.23
C SER A 68 9.22 -21.65 4.78
N HIS A 69 9.08 -22.89 4.35
CA HIS A 69 9.92 -24.00 4.80
C HIS A 69 11.41 -23.75 4.52
N THR A 70 11.75 -23.33 3.30
CA THR A 70 13.14 -23.07 2.90
C THR A 70 13.72 -21.83 3.57
N LEU A 71 12.90 -20.82 3.84
CA LEU A 71 13.34 -19.61 4.54
C LEU A 71 13.57 -19.87 6.02
N ILE A 72 12.67 -20.62 6.66
CA ILE A 72 12.76 -20.95 8.08
C ILE A 72 13.97 -21.85 8.36
N THR A 73 14.25 -22.84 7.50
CA THR A 73 15.43 -23.70 7.66
C THR A 73 16.75 -22.95 7.53
N ARG A 74 16.81 -21.88 6.72
CA ARG A 74 18.03 -21.09 6.50
C ARG A 74 18.25 -19.98 7.53
N MET A 75 17.20 -19.34 8.01
CA MET A 75 17.32 -18.13 8.84
C MET A 75 16.70 -18.28 10.23
N GLY A 76 16.02 -19.37 10.49
CA GLY A 76 15.20 -19.56 11.70
C GLY A 76 13.86 -18.83 11.63
N TYR A 77 12.88 -19.31 12.37
CA TYR A 77 11.49 -18.82 12.31
C TYR A 77 11.37 -17.32 12.66
N LYS A 78 12.00 -16.89 13.76
CA LYS A 78 11.93 -15.50 14.26
C LYS A 78 12.51 -14.51 13.24
N ASN A 79 13.69 -14.81 12.72
CA ASN A 79 14.37 -13.92 11.76
C ASN A 79 13.61 -13.85 10.43
N THR A 80 13.09 -14.99 9.94
CA THR A 80 12.25 -15.02 8.74
C THR A 80 11.05 -14.11 8.89
N LYS A 81 10.35 -14.24 10.02
CA LYS A 81 9.15 -13.45 10.32
C LYS A 81 9.44 -11.95 10.35
N GLN A 82 10.50 -11.53 11.04
CA GLN A 82 10.92 -10.13 11.09
C GLN A 82 11.34 -9.60 9.71
N THR A 83 12.11 -10.37 8.96
CA THR A 83 12.59 -9.95 7.64
C THR A 83 11.45 -9.74 6.65
N ILE A 84 10.44 -10.63 6.65
CA ILE A 84 9.27 -10.49 5.78
C ILE A 84 8.45 -9.25 6.18
N TYR A 85 8.23 -9.04 7.48
CA TYR A 85 7.51 -7.85 7.95
C TYR A 85 8.21 -6.55 7.54
N VAL A 86 9.51 -6.45 7.82
CA VAL A 86 10.31 -5.27 7.44
C VAL A 86 10.28 -5.05 5.93
N PHE A 87 10.37 -6.11 5.14
CA PHE A 87 10.27 -6.04 3.68
C PHE A 87 8.91 -5.46 3.23
N MET A 88 7.81 -5.92 3.81
CA MET A 88 6.47 -5.41 3.49
C MET A 88 6.33 -3.93 3.87
N VAL A 89 6.83 -3.53 5.04
CA VAL A 89 6.83 -2.13 5.48
C VAL A 89 7.63 -1.25 4.52
N ILE A 90 8.82 -1.68 4.10
CA ILE A 90 9.65 -0.92 3.15
C ILE A 90 8.92 -0.72 1.82
N ILE A 91 8.29 -1.76 1.27
CA ILE A 91 7.53 -1.63 0.01
C ILE A 91 6.37 -0.65 0.17
N THR A 92 5.67 -0.69 1.31
CA THR A 92 4.57 0.21 1.60
C THR A 92 5.04 1.66 1.68
N LEU A 93 6.14 1.92 2.37
CA LEU A 93 6.72 3.26 2.45
C LEU A 93 7.18 3.76 1.07
N LEU A 94 7.79 2.91 0.26
CA LEU A 94 8.16 3.26 -1.11
C LEU A 94 6.93 3.58 -1.97
N PHE A 95 5.87 2.81 -1.87
CA PHE A 95 4.61 3.09 -2.57
C PHE A 95 4.03 4.44 -2.15
N LEU A 96 3.93 4.72 -0.86
CA LEU A 96 3.41 5.99 -0.34
C LEU A 96 4.28 7.18 -0.76
N THR A 97 5.61 7.05 -0.72
CA THR A 97 6.51 8.13 -1.16
C THR A 97 6.35 8.43 -2.65
N ILE A 98 6.22 7.40 -3.51
CA ILE A 98 5.99 7.58 -4.94
C ILE A 98 4.62 8.24 -5.16
N LEU A 99 3.58 7.77 -4.50
CA LEU A 99 2.22 8.30 -4.61
C LEU A 99 2.17 9.79 -4.18
N TYR A 100 2.71 10.11 -3.01
CA TYR A 100 2.69 11.47 -2.49
C TYR A 100 3.54 12.42 -3.34
N SER A 101 4.74 11.99 -3.76
CA SER A 101 5.59 12.79 -4.64
C SER A 101 4.92 13.07 -5.97
N PHE A 102 4.26 12.08 -6.56
CA PHE A 102 3.54 12.24 -7.82
C PHE A 102 2.35 13.20 -7.68
N LEU A 103 1.51 13.02 -6.67
CA LEU A 103 0.38 13.89 -6.40
C LEU A 103 0.83 15.34 -6.11
N PHE A 104 1.93 15.49 -5.38
CA PHE A 104 2.54 16.77 -5.13
C PHE A 104 3.00 17.49 -6.42
N LEU A 105 3.67 16.75 -7.31
CA LEU A 105 4.16 17.30 -8.58
C LEU A 105 2.99 17.73 -9.50
N VAL A 106 1.90 16.99 -9.50
CA VAL A 106 0.75 17.25 -10.41
C VAL A 106 -0.16 18.35 -9.89
N TYR A 107 -0.46 18.36 -8.59
CA TYR A 107 -1.47 19.26 -8.00
C TYR A 107 -0.88 20.41 -7.19
N GLY A 108 0.40 20.31 -6.85
CA GLY A 108 1.10 21.35 -6.08
C GLY A 108 0.68 21.44 -4.61
N PHE A 109 1.33 22.34 -3.89
CA PHE A 109 0.96 22.74 -2.53
C PHE A 109 0.18 24.05 -2.57
N SER A 110 -1.10 24.01 -2.30
CA SER A 110 -1.84 25.20 -1.90
C SER A 110 -2.10 25.14 -0.40
N HIS A 111 -1.59 26.09 0.36
CA HIS A 111 -1.81 26.30 1.80
C HIS A 111 -1.74 25.03 2.67
N MET A 112 -0.53 24.68 3.11
CA MET A 112 -0.33 23.58 4.06
C MET A 112 -0.81 23.98 5.46
N SER A 113 -1.94 23.44 5.88
CA SER A 113 -2.35 23.51 7.28
C SER A 113 -1.82 22.32 8.08
N ILE A 114 -1.59 22.51 9.37
CA ILE A 114 -1.19 21.42 10.29
C ILE A 114 -2.18 20.24 10.21
N LYS A 115 -3.48 20.53 10.03
CA LYS A 115 -4.53 19.52 9.86
C LYS A 115 -4.28 18.62 8.66
N LEU A 116 -3.84 19.18 7.53
CA LEU A 116 -3.55 18.41 6.31
C LEU A 116 -2.33 17.50 6.50
N LEU A 117 -1.30 17.98 7.16
CA LEU A 117 -0.13 17.17 7.47
C LEU A 117 -0.49 16.01 8.41
N LEU A 118 -1.32 16.26 9.40
CA LEU A 118 -1.83 15.22 10.30
C LEU A 118 -2.65 14.17 9.55
N MET A 119 -3.47 14.57 8.58
CA MET A 119 -4.20 13.64 7.71
C MET A 119 -3.27 12.73 6.91
N LEU A 120 -2.16 13.23 6.34
CA LEU A 120 -1.18 12.39 5.64
C LEU A 120 -0.54 11.35 6.57
N VAL A 121 -0.24 11.74 7.81
CA VAL A 121 0.31 10.82 8.81
C VAL A 121 -0.72 9.74 9.13
N ILE A 122 -1.97 10.10 9.40
CA ILE A 122 -3.05 9.15 9.69
C ILE A 122 -3.23 8.17 8.53
N TYR A 123 -3.25 8.66 7.29
CA TYR A 123 -3.36 7.83 6.11
C TYR A 123 -2.21 6.84 5.97
N SER A 124 -0.98 7.29 6.22
CA SER A 124 0.20 6.42 6.21
C SER A 124 0.14 5.35 7.31
N LEU A 125 -0.31 5.71 8.51
CA LEU A 125 -0.50 4.76 9.61
C LEU A 125 -1.58 3.74 9.31
N LEU A 126 -2.67 4.15 8.66
CA LEU A 126 -3.74 3.25 8.22
C LEU A 126 -3.20 2.20 7.25
N TYR A 127 -2.39 2.59 6.26
CA TYR A 127 -1.73 1.63 5.37
C TYR A 127 -0.82 0.64 6.10
N LEU A 128 -0.02 1.13 7.02
CA LEU A 128 0.86 0.25 7.81
C LEU A 128 0.05 -0.75 8.65
N PHE A 129 -1.09 -0.33 9.17
CA PHE A 129 -2.01 -1.19 9.91
C PHE A 129 -2.64 -2.26 9.00
N GLU A 130 -3.11 -1.88 7.80
CA GLU A 130 -3.65 -2.80 6.81
C GLU A 130 -2.61 -3.85 6.38
N ILE A 131 -1.36 -3.42 6.15
CA ILE A 131 -0.26 -4.31 5.81
C ILE A 131 0.09 -5.25 6.98
N PHE A 132 -0.01 -4.77 8.21
CA PHE A 132 0.16 -5.64 9.38
C PHE A 132 -0.90 -6.75 9.42
N ILE A 133 -2.17 -6.45 9.12
CA ILE A 133 -3.23 -7.46 9.03
C ILE A 133 -2.90 -8.49 7.93
N ILE A 134 -2.51 -8.04 6.73
CA ILE A 134 -2.10 -8.93 5.63
C ILE A 134 -0.92 -9.81 6.04
N TYR A 135 0.06 -9.22 6.74
CA TYR A 135 1.23 -9.96 7.22
C TYR A 135 0.86 -11.08 8.21
N LEU A 136 -0.20 -10.96 9.00
CA LEU A 136 -0.67 -12.01 9.91
C LEU A 136 -1.06 -13.30 9.19
N GLN A 137 -1.26 -13.26 7.86
CA GLN A 137 -1.44 -14.43 7.00
C GLN A 137 -0.16 -15.28 6.88
N PHE A 138 1.03 -14.72 7.16
CA PHE A 138 2.28 -15.47 7.01
C PHE A 138 2.32 -16.70 7.91
N ASN A 139 2.74 -17.84 7.33
CA ASN A 139 2.83 -19.14 7.96
C ASN A 139 1.48 -19.69 8.49
N ARG A 140 0.37 -19.31 7.82
CA ARG A 140 -0.97 -19.83 8.09
C ARG A 140 -1.61 -20.34 6.80
N LYS A 141 -2.62 -21.24 6.93
CA LYS A 141 -3.44 -21.65 5.80
C LYS A 141 -4.07 -20.41 5.15
N SER A 142 -4.17 -20.40 3.82
CA SER A 142 -4.76 -19.27 3.09
C SER A 142 -6.17 -18.95 3.61
N ASN A 143 -6.37 -17.72 4.07
CA ASN A 143 -7.67 -17.26 4.54
C ASN A 143 -7.96 -15.90 3.93
N ILE A 144 -9.07 -15.80 3.22
CA ILE A 144 -9.50 -14.61 2.52
C ILE A 144 -9.78 -13.42 3.47
N LEU A 145 -10.03 -13.68 4.75
CA LEU A 145 -10.28 -12.63 5.73
C LEU A 145 -9.11 -11.67 5.89
N TYR A 146 -7.87 -12.14 5.72
CA TYR A 146 -6.67 -11.28 5.84
C TYR A 146 -6.50 -10.29 4.69
N ILE A 147 -7.22 -10.45 3.58
CA ILE A 147 -7.29 -9.44 2.53
C ILE A 147 -8.63 -8.70 2.54
N ALA A 148 -9.73 -9.38 2.87
CA ALA A 148 -11.05 -8.75 2.93
C ALA A 148 -11.10 -7.66 4.01
N LEU A 149 -10.52 -7.91 5.19
CA LEU A 149 -10.52 -6.97 6.31
C LEU A 149 -9.83 -5.64 5.98
N PRO A 150 -8.58 -5.59 5.44
CA PRO A 150 -7.96 -4.35 4.99
C PRO A 150 -8.79 -3.61 3.93
N ILE A 151 -9.37 -4.32 2.96
CA ILE A 151 -10.22 -3.71 1.94
C ILE A 151 -11.45 -3.07 2.57
N ILE A 152 -12.12 -3.76 3.51
CA ILE A 152 -13.28 -3.21 4.23
C ILE A 152 -12.89 -1.98 5.03
N ILE A 153 -11.76 -2.03 5.76
CA ILE A 153 -11.25 -0.88 6.54
C ILE A 153 -11.03 0.33 5.62
N ASN A 154 -10.36 0.12 4.48
CA ASN A 154 -10.12 1.18 3.50
C ASN A 154 -11.44 1.79 2.98
N LEU A 155 -12.42 0.95 2.64
CA LEU A 155 -13.75 1.40 2.19
C LEU A 155 -14.49 2.17 3.30
N VAL A 156 -14.53 1.64 4.52
CA VAL A 156 -15.20 2.29 5.64
C VAL A 156 -14.54 3.64 5.93
N CYS A 157 -13.22 3.70 6.00
CA CYS A 157 -12.50 4.96 6.21
C CYS A 157 -12.82 5.98 5.10
N HIS A 158 -12.88 5.55 3.83
CA HIS A 158 -13.22 6.43 2.72
C HIS A 158 -14.62 7.03 2.87
N TYR A 159 -15.64 6.21 3.17
CA TYR A 159 -17.02 6.68 3.27
C TYR A 159 -17.38 7.35 4.60
N MET A 160 -16.61 7.13 5.66
CA MET A 160 -16.85 7.82 6.95
C MET A 160 -16.23 9.21 7.01
N PHE A 161 -15.14 9.44 6.27
CA PHE A 161 -14.45 10.73 6.28
C PHE A 161 -14.91 11.66 5.15
N PHE A 162 -15.74 11.18 4.24
CA PHE A 162 -16.27 11.89 3.06
C PHE A 162 -17.69 11.49 2.69
#